data_1068bc6e4caecfef9aa4a9dc1138b26e
#
_entry.id   1068bc6e4caecfef9aa4a9dc1138b26e
#
_cell.length_a   1.000
_cell.length_b   1.000
_cell.length_c   1.000
_cell.angle_alpha   90.00
_cell.angle_beta   90.00
_cell.angle_gamma   90.00
#
_symmetry.space_group_name_H-M   'P 1'
#
loop_
_entity.id
_entity.type
_entity.pdbx_description
1 polymer ?
#
loop_
_entity_poly.entity_id
_entity_poly.type
_entity_poly.pdbx_seq_one_letter_code
_entity_poly.pdbx_strand_id
1 'polypeptide(L)'
;MNKEHLLPIEKSRLGVIGGSGFYSMDQIEYLRELEINTPYGKPSDSIKVYNLGNLEIAFIPRHGRTHRLNPSEIPYKANIWALRSIGVRWIIAPSAVGSLQEQIRPLDIVVPDQFIDRTKNRPCLLYTSPSPRDP
;
A
#
# COMPACT_ATOMS: atom_id res chain seq x y z
N MET A 1 -25.63 -5.90 -4.32
CA MET A 1 -24.41 -5.53 -3.57
C MET A 1 -24.30 -6.47 -2.38
N ASN A 2 -23.53 -7.54 -2.53
CA ASN A 2 -23.42 -8.59 -1.50
C ASN A 2 -22.67 -8.05 -0.27
N LYS A 3 -23.38 -8.05 0.87
CA LYS A 3 -22.86 -7.62 2.17
C LYS A 3 -21.89 -8.61 2.84
N GLU A 4 -21.51 -9.70 2.16
CA GLU A 4 -20.83 -10.85 2.80
C GLU A 4 -19.30 -10.76 2.90
N HIS A 5 -18.66 -9.66 2.51
CA HIS A 5 -17.19 -9.54 2.58
C HIS A 5 -16.67 -8.42 3.48
N LEU A 6 -17.53 -7.84 4.31
CA LEU A 6 -17.08 -6.95 5.38
C LEU A 6 -16.71 -7.82 6.59
N LEU A 7 -15.45 -8.21 6.68
CA LEU A 7 -14.92 -8.85 7.89
C LEU A 7 -15.19 -7.96 9.12
N PRO A 8 -15.50 -8.57 10.28
CA PRO A 8 -15.83 -7.81 11.50
C PRO A 8 -14.72 -6.82 11.82
N ILE A 9 -15.13 -5.63 12.22
CA ILE A 9 -14.29 -4.43 12.47
C ILE A 9 -13.38 -4.59 13.73
N GLU A 10 -13.37 -5.73 14.37
CA GLU A 10 -12.82 -5.92 15.72
C GLU A 10 -11.29 -5.99 15.83
N LYS A 11 -10.54 -6.12 14.73
CA LYS A 11 -9.08 -6.01 14.75
C LYS A 11 -8.62 -4.86 13.87
N SER A 12 -7.98 -3.89 14.49
CA SER A 12 -7.31 -2.81 13.74
C SER A 12 -6.29 -3.41 12.79
N ARG A 13 -6.42 -3.10 11.49
CA ARG A 13 -5.51 -3.57 10.46
C ARG A 13 -4.68 -2.42 9.93
N LEU A 14 -3.36 -2.64 9.95
CA LEU A 14 -2.39 -1.78 9.32
C LEU A 14 -2.07 -2.32 7.93
N GLY A 15 -2.14 -1.48 6.91
CA GLY A 15 -1.66 -1.83 5.57
C GLY A 15 -0.20 -1.43 5.40
N VAL A 16 0.57 -2.29 4.75
CA VAL A 16 1.93 -1.98 4.33
C VAL A 16 2.06 -2.21 2.84
N ILE A 17 2.41 -1.15 2.10
CA ILE A 17 2.73 -1.24 0.67
C ILE A 17 4.25 -1.24 0.56
N GLY A 18 4.86 -2.43 0.46
CA GLY A 18 6.31 -2.60 0.43
C GLY A 18 6.91 -2.15 -0.90
N GLY A 19 8.03 -1.43 -0.83
CA GLY A 19 8.87 -1.08 -1.98
C GLY A 19 10.02 -2.05 -2.19
N SER A 20 11.04 -1.63 -2.96
CA SER A 20 12.24 -2.42 -3.21
C SER A 20 12.96 -2.75 -1.90
N GLY A 21 13.33 -4.02 -1.73
CA GLY A 21 13.97 -4.52 -0.51
C GLY A 21 13.02 -4.85 0.64
N PHE A 22 11.70 -4.66 0.46
CA PHE A 22 10.69 -4.95 1.49
C PHE A 22 9.61 -5.85 0.89
N TYR A 23 9.91 -7.14 0.74
CA TYR A 23 9.07 -8.11 0.05
C TYR A 23 8.41 -9.13 0.98
N SER A 24 8.89 -9.26 2.19
CA SER A 24 8.38 -10.17 3.20
C SER A 24 8.54 -9.59 4.59
N MET A 25 7.85 -10.18 5.54
CA MET A 25 7.90 -9.81 6.95
C MET A 25 8.25 -11.07 7.76
N ASP A 26 9.42 -11.64 7.46
CA ASP A 26 9.83 -12.96 7.95
C ASP A 26 10.02 -13.06 9.48
N GLN A 27 10.09 -11.91 10.16
CA GLN A 27 10.26 -11.84 11.62
C GLN A 27 8.94 -11.83 12.39
N ILE A 28 7.80 -11.82 11.69
CA ILE A 28 6.47 -11.84 12.31
C ILE A 28 5.64 -13.00 11.78
N GLU A 29 4.71 -13.45 12.59
CA GLU A 29 3.88 -14.61 12.30
C GLU A 29 3.02 -14.39 11.04
N TYR A 30 3.23 -15.23 10.03
CA TYR A 30 2.37 -15.29 8.86
C TYR A 30 1.06 -15.98 9.19
N LEU A 31 -0.06 -15.38 8.82
CA LEU A 31 -1.40 -15.92 9.06
C LEU A 31 -2.03 -16.51 7.79
N ARG A 32 -2.12 -15.71 6.74
CA ARG A 32 -2.83 -16.09 5.49
C ARG A 32 -2.49 -15.18 4.31
N GLU A 33 -2.85 -15.63 3.13
CA GLU A 33 -2.76 -14.89 1.88
C GLU A 33 -4.18 -14.68 1.30
N LEU A 34 -4.44 -13.49 0.77
CA LEU A 34 -5.73 -13.10 0.22
C LEU A 34 -5.56 -12.64 -1.23
N GLU A 35 -6.31 -13.27 -2.12
CA GLU A 35 -6.48 -12.79 -3.49
C GLU A 35 -7.72 -11.92 -3.58
N ILE A 36 -7.55 -10.66 -3.92
CA ILE A 36 -8.64 -9.68 -3.98
C ILE A 36 -8.84 -9.23 -5.43
N ASN A 37 -10.04 -9.38 -5.93
CA ASN A 37 -10.46 -8.77 -7.18
C ASN A 37 -11.06 -7.39 -6.90
N THR A 38 -10.66 -6.39 -7.67
CA THR A 38 -11.12 -5.02 -7.48
C THR A 38 -11.82 -4.49 -8.73
N PRO A 39 -12.68 -3.47 -8.60
CA PRO A 39 -13.25 -2.77 -9.75
C PRO A 39 -12.21 -2.11 -10.65
N TYR A 40 -10.98 -1.95 -10.16
CA TYR A 40 -9.85 -1.33 -10.87
C TYR A 40 -8.87 -2.35 -11.45
N GLY A 41 -9.26 -3.62 -11.53
CA GLY A 41 -8.41 -4.73 -11.95
C GLY A 41 -7.70 -5.42 -10.78
N LYS A 42 -6.70 -6.23 -11.12
CA LYS A 42 -5.94 -6.96 -10.11
C LYS A 42 -4.95 -6.04 -9.40
N PRO A 43 -4.77 -6.16 -8.08
CA PRO A 43 -3.67 -5.53 -7.35
C PRO A 43 -2.29 -6.00 -7.86
N SER A 44 -1.25 -5.34 -7.40
CA SER A 44 0.14 -5.67 -7.78
C SER A 44 0.53 -7.10 -7.40
N ASP A 45 -0.04 -7.62 -6.32
CA ASP A 45 0.09 -9.02 -5.88
C ASP A 45 -1.06 -9.37 -4.93
N SER A 46 -1.10 -10.63 -4.45
CA SER A 46 -1.93 -11.04 -3.32
C SER A 46 -1.50 -10.32 -2.03
N ILE A 47 -2.44 -10.15 -1.12
CA ILE A 47 -2.19 -9.55 0.19
C ILE A 47 -1.82 -10.63 1.19
N LYS A 48 -0.64 -10.53 1.77
CA LYS A 48 -0.21 -11.37 2.89
C LYS A 48 -0.59 -10.72 4.21
N VAL A 49 -1.21 -11.48 5.09
CA VAL A 49 -1.61 -11.02 6.43
C VAL A 49 -0.70 -11.64 7.47
N TYR A 50 -0.19 -10.82 8.35
CA TYR A 50 0.70 -11.18 9.45
C TYR A 50 0.10 -10.75 10.78
N ASN A 51 0.55 -11.38 11.86
CA ASN A 51 0.15 -11.07 13.22
C ASN A 51 1.29 -10.40 13.98
N LEU A 52 1.03 -9.22 14.52
CA LEU A 52 1.95 -8.52 15.41
C LEU A 52 1.21 -8.23 16.74
N GLY A 53 1.18 -9.20 17.62
CA GLY A 53 0.42 -9.11 18.88
C GLY A 53 -1.07 -8.95 18.64
N ASN A 54 -1.63 -7.78 18.97
CA ASN A 54 -3.05 -7.49 18.77
C ASN A 54 -3.37 -6.79 17.42
N LEU A 55 -2.35 -6.63 16.56
CA LEU A 55 -2.48 -5.93 15.29
C LEU A 55 -2.31 -6.91 14.13
N GLU A 56 -3.25 -6.94 13.20
CA GLU A 56 -3.05 -7.59 11.92
C GLU A 56 -2.41 -6.61 10.93
N ILE A 57 -1.34 -7.07 10.26
CA ILE A 57 -0.64 -6.31 9.22
C ILE A 57 -0.96 -6.94 7.87
N ALA A 58 -1.58 -6.16 6.98
CA ALA A 58 -1.86 -6.54 5.61
C ALA A 58 -0.77 -5.99 4.69
N PHE A 59 0.05 -6.86 4.15
CA PHE A 59 1.21 -6.50 3.32
C PHE A 59 0.93 -6.77 1.84
N ILE A 60 1.30 -5.81 0.98
CA ILE A 60 1.28 -5.97 -0.48
C ILE A 60 2.60 -5.45 -1.08
N PRO A 61 3.32 -6.24 -1.90
CA PRO A 61 4.51 -5.76 -2.59
C PRO A 61 4.10 -4.84 -3.75
N ARG A 62 4.56 -3.59 -3.73
CA ARG A 62 4.20 -2.55 -4.71
C ARG A 62 4.48 -2.95 -6.16
N HIS A 63 5.63 -3.56 -6.40
CA HIS A 63 6.08 -3.99 -7.73
C HIS A 63 5.74 -5.46 -8.05
N GLY A 64 4.95 -6.13 -7.20
CA GLY A 64 4.76 -7.59 -7.23
C GLY A 64 5.96 -8.33 -6.64
N ARG A 65 5.77 -9.60 -6.22
CA ARG A 65 6.82 -10.37 -5.50
C ARG A 65 8.06 -10.67 -6.34
N THR A 66 7.96 -10.65 -7.66
CA THR A 66 9.10 -10.83 -8.59
C THR A 66 9.61 -9.51 -9.17
N HIS A 67 9.18 -8.37 -8.61
CA HIS A 67 9.53 -7.02 -9.10
C HIS A 67 9.21 -6.80 -10.59
N ARG A 68 8.08 -7.34 -11.04
CA ARG A 68 7.68 -7.38 -12.46
C ARG A 68 7.06 -6.08 -12.98
N LEU A 69 6.57 -5.23 -12.08
CA LEU A 69 5.87 -4.00 -12.45
C LEU A 69 6.80 -2.79 -12.39
N ASN A 70 6.85 -2.04 -13.47
CA ASN A 70 7.48 -0.72 -13.46
C ASN A 70 6.65 0.29 -12.65
N PRO A 71 7.22 1.42 -12.19
CA PRO A 71 6.49 2.42 -11.41
C PRO A 71 5.22 2.94 -12.08
N SER A 72 5.19 3.02 -13.43
CA SER A 72 4.02 3.45 -14.20
C SER A 72 2.95 2.37 -14.36
N GLU A 73 3.30 1.10 -14.15
CA GLU A 73 2.41 -0.05 -14.29
C GLU A 73 1.74 -0.48 -12.96
N ILE A 74 2.16 0.13 -11.86
CA ILE A 74 1.62 -0.20 -10.53
C ILE A 74 0.14 0.14 -10.48
N PRO A 75 -0.74 -0.83 -10.16
CA PRO A 75 -2.17 -0.59 -10.07
C PRO A 75 -2.55 0.08 -8.73
N TYR A 76 -2.15 1.35 -8.55
CA TYR A 76 -2.32 2.08 -7.29
C TYR A 76 -3.75 2.06 -6.76
N LYS A 77 -4.75 2.30 -7.63
CA LYS A 77 -6.17 2.27 -7.25
C LYS A 77 -6.60 0.89 -6.75
N ALA A 78 -6.19 -0.16 -7.46
CA ALA A 78 -6.50 -1.54 -7.07
C ALA A 78 -5.86 -1.90 -5.72
N ASN A 79 -4.59 -1.50 -5.51
CA ASN A 79 -3.88 -1.76 -4.25
C ASN A 79 -4.58 -1.09 -3.05
N ILE A 80 -4.92 0.19 -3.17
CA ILE A 80 -5.60 0.93 -2.09
C ILE A 80 -7.00 0.35 -1.84
N TRP A 81 -7.75 0.06 -2.91
CA TRP A 81 -9.09 -0.51 -2.79
C TRP A 81 -9.05 -1.89 -2.11
N ALA A 82 -8.12 -2.75 -2.52
CA ALA A 82 -7.97 -4.09 -1.96
C ALA A 82 -7.65 -4.04 -0.45
N LEU A 83 -6.70 -3.20 -0.03
CA LEU A 83 -6.39 -2.99 1.38
C LEU A 83 -7.61 -2.45 2.15
N ARG A 84 -8.32 -1.48 1.59
CA ARG A 84 -9.52 -0.92 2.22
C ARG A 84 -10.64 -1.95 2.37
N SER A 85 -10.86 -2.81 1.37
CA SER A 85 -11.92 -3.83 1.38
C SER A 85 -11.77 -4.87 2.49
N ILE A 86 -10.55 -5.11 2.95
CA ILE A 86 -10.26 -6.03 4.06
C ILE A 86 -10.17 -5.34 5.42
N GLY A 87 -10.57 -4.07 5.53
CA GLY A 87 -10.66 -3.34 6.79
C GLY A 87 -9.42 -2.56 7.19
N VAL A 88 -8.43 -2.38 6.28
CA VAL A 88 -7.27 -1.51 6.54
C VAL A 88 -7.74 -0.06 6.65
N ARG A 89 -7.26 0.64 7.69
CA ARG A 89 -7.54 2.06 7.93
C ARG A 89 -6.31 2.95 7.80
N TRP A 90 -5.15 2.40 8.08
CA TRP A 90 -3.87 3.10 8.06
C TRP A 90 -2.92 2.38 7.11
N ILE A 91 -2.20 3.13 6.29
CA ILE A 91 -1.24 2.57 5.34
C ILE A 91 0.13 3.20 5.58
N ILE A 92 1.14 2.34 5.69
CA ILE A 92 2.55 2.73 5.65
C ILE A 92 3.10 2.29 4.30
N ALA A 93 3.70 3.21 3.57
CA ALA A 93 4.30 2.94 2.26
C ALA A 93 5.79 3.35 2.26
N PRO A 94 6.68 2.51 2.83
CA PRO A 94 8.10 2.83 2.89
C PRO A 94 8.72 2.84 1.49
N SER A 95 9.66 3.75 1.28
CA SER A 95 10.46 3.86 0.06
C SER A 95 11.89 4.21 0.42
N ALA A 96 12.85 3.57 -0.23
CA ALA A 96 14.23 3.98 -0.16
C ALA A 96 14.43 5.22 -1.03
N VAL A 97 15.06 6.25 -0.47
CA VAL A 97 15.31 7.54 -1.12
C VAL A 97 16.74 8.00 -0.86
N GLY A 98 17.29 8.84 -1.74
CA GLY A 98 18.53 9.54 -1.51
C GLY A 98 18.28 10.84 -0.75
N SER A 99 19.16 11.16 0.22
CA SER A 99 19.13 12.43 0.90
C SER A 99 19.99 13.46 0.19
N LEU A 100 19.50 14.71 0.13
CA LEU A 100 20.26 15.90 -0.28
C LEU A 100 20.77 16.69 0.93
N GLN A 101 20.61 16.15 2.15
CA GLN A 101 21.02 16.78 3.39
C GLN A 101 21.99 15.88 4.16
N GLU A 102 23.12 16.42 4.59
CA GLU A 102 24.18 15.65 5.27
C GLU A 102 23.77 15.11 6.63
N GLN A 103 22.86 15.80 7.33
CA GLN A 103 22.38 15.38 8.65
C GLN A 103 21.46 14.15 8.59
N ILE A 104 20.90 13.82 7.41
CA ILE A 104 20.08 12.62 7.20
C ILE A 104 21.00 11.51 6.66
N ARG A 105 21.30 10.54 7.51
CA ARG A 105 22.25 9.46 7.21
C ARG A 105 21.58 8.23 6.63
N PRO A 106 22.34 7.33 6.00
CA PRO A 106 21.82 6.00 5.66
C PRO A 106 21.21 5.30 6.89
N LEU A 107 20.08 4.65 6.69
CA LEU A 107 19.24 3.99 7.71
C LEU A 107 18.39 4.92 8.59
N ASP A 108 18.50 6.24 8.44
CA ASP A 108 17.55 7.14 9.09
C ASP A 108 16.15 6.97 8.46
N ILE A 109 15.11 6.96 9.30
CA ILE A 109 13.71 6.96 8.87
C ILE A 109 13.21 8.40 8.91
N VAL A 110 12.75 8.87 7.75
CA VAL A 110 12.20 10.22 7.60
C VAL A 110 10.71 10.14 7.33
N VAL A 111 9.93 10.87 8.10
CA VAL A 111 8.51 11.09 7.84
C VAL A 111 8.35 12.50 7.28
N PRO A 112 8.07 12.65 5.97
CA PRO A 112 7.93 13.97 5.37
C PRO A 112 6.62 14.63 5.83
N ASP A 113 6.68 15.92 6.10
CA ASP A 113 5.51 16.75 6.37
C ASP A 113 4.88 17.31 5.09
N GLN A 114 5.65 17.33 4.00
CA GLN A 114 5.21 17.82 2.70
C GLN A 114 5.96 17.12 1.57
N PHE A 115 5.37 17.06 0.37
CA PHE A 115 6.02 16.57 -0.85
C PHE A 115 5.57 17.37 -2.07
N ILE A 116 6.39 17.35 -3.12
CA ILE A 116 6.07 17.90 -4.43
C ILE A 116 5.95 16.73 -5.41
N ASP A 117 4.73 16.48 -5.90
CA ASP A 117 4.51 15.44 -6.90
C ASP A 117 4.81 15.98 -8.30
N ARG A 118 5.85 15.43 -8.92
CA ARG A 118 6.25 15.72 -10.31
C ARG A 118 5.95 14.58 -11.27
N THR A 119 5.20 13.57 -10.82
CA THR A 119 4.84 12.44 -11.67
C THR A 119 3.80 12.86 -12.71
N LYS A 120 3.85 12.21 -13.89
CA LYS A 120 2.88 12.42 -14.96
C LYS A 120 1.95 11.22 -15.05
N ASN A 121 0.70 11.47 -15.43
CA ASN A 121 -0.31 10.43 -15.70
C ASN A 121 -0.63 9.53 -14.49
N ARG A 122 -0.45 9.99 -13.25
CA ARG A 122 -0.91 9.28 -12.07
C ARG A 122 -2.35 9.63 -11.72
N PRO A 123 -3.20 8.64 -11.49
CA PRO A 123 -4.53 8.90 -10.98
C PRO A 123 -4.44 9.43 -9.54
N CYS A 124 -4.88 10.66 -9.34
CA CYS A 124 -4.83 11.34 -8.05
C CYS A 124 -5.86 10.80 -7.05
N LEU A 125 -7.03 10.36 -7.55
CA LEU A 125 -8.15 9.91 -6.73
C LEU A 125 -8.64 8.53 -7.16
N LEU A 126 -9.26 7.80 -6.23
CA LEU A 126 -10.00 6.57 -6.54
C LEU A 126 -11.19 6.83 -7.45
N TYR A 127 -11.79 8.01 -7.34
CA TYR A 127 -12.91 8.46 -8.18
C TYR A 127 -12.50 9.70 -8.96
N THR A 128 -13.06 9.86 -10.16
CA THR A 128 -13.02 11.13 -10.87
C THR A 128 -14.08 12.04 -10.23
N SER A 129 -13.69 12.77 -9.21
CA SER A 129 -14.48 13.91 -8.73
C SER A 129 -13.88 15.17 -9.31
N PRO A 130 -14.67 16.09 -9.91
CA PRO A 130 -14.12 17.36 -10.36
C PRO A 130 -13.51 18.09 -9.16
N SER A 131 -12.24 18.41 -9.28
CA SER A 131 -11.57 19.25 -8.30
C SER A 131 -12.03 20.69 -8.48
N PRO A 132 -12.26 21.46 -7.40
CA PRO A 132 -12.50 22.89 -7.52
C PRO A 132 -11.35 23.68 -8.18
N ARG A 133 -10.21 23.01 -8.45
CA ARG A 133 -9.03 23.58 -9.13
C ARG A 133 -8.88 23.15 -10.58
N ASP A 134 -9.77 22.26 -11.05
CA ASP A 134 -9.81 21.93 -12.46
C ASP A 134 -10.64 22.99 -13.17
N PRO A 135 -10.10 23.66 -14.22
CA PRO A 135 -10.80 24.72 -14.96
C PRO A 135 -12.00 24.18 -15.74
#